data_194f4ba3c3c29a6e2554875b8fe6f309
#
_entry.id   194f4ba3c3c29a6e2554875b8fe6f309
#
_cell.length_a   1.000
_cell.length_b   1.000
_cell.length_c   1.000
_cell.angle_alpha   90.00
_cell.angle_beta   90.00
_cell.angle_gamma   90.00
#
_symmetry.space_group_name_H-M   'P 1'
#
loop_
_entity.id
_entity.type
_entity.pdbx_description
1 polymer ?
#
loop_
_entity_poly.entity_id
_entity_poly.type
_entity_poly.pdbx_seq_one_letter_code
_entity_poly.pdbx_strand_id
1 'polypeptide(L)'
;CYGLNDNVHSGAYVLQGRVVPMTGEADVINQGHVLVKDGMIEAVWGDTVPSDVQLTNVPVLQTNGTIYPGMLDLHNHLHYNQAPVWEMTPHLPENNRNQWGGYNNRYEWKNHPDYSEQVTKPKMLVHSGPYWNMESEAMKYIEMKSLVGGATAAQGGPSNPDDSYATVLSRNIEDYNFGR
;
A
#
# COMPACT_ATOMS: atom_id res chain seq x y z
N CYS A 1 18.02 11.44 -2.94
CA CYS A 1 16.68 12.04 -2.97
C CYS A 1 16.71 13.10 -4.04
N TYR A 2 16.07 12.84 -5.17
CA TYR A 2 15.80 13.91 -6.13
C TYR A 2 14.74 14.78 -5.46
N GLY A 3 15.07 16.03 -5.17
CA GLY A 3 14.11 16.98 -4.67
C GLY A 3 12.95 17.08 -5.66
N LEU A 4 11.77 16.70 -5.22
CA LEU A 4 10.55 17.00 -5.96
C LEU A 4 10.49 18.54 -6.00
N ASN A 5 10.69 19.08 -7.17
CA ASN A 5 10.60 20.51 -7.38
C ASN A 5 9.14 20.91 -7.15
N ASP A 6 8.88 22.04 -6.51
CA ASP A 6 7.52 22.52 -6.20
C ASP A 6 6.59 22.58 -7.45
N ASN A 7 7.17 22.56 -8.64
CA ASN A 7 6.45 22.48 -9.91
C ASN A 7 5.79 21.10 -10.20
N VAL A 8 6.12 20.05 -9.47
CA VAL A 8 5.45 18.75 -9.59
C VAL A 8 4.03 18.79 -9.03
N HIS A 9 3.72 19.82 -8.23
CA HIS A 9 2.36 20.07 -7.74
C HIS A 9 1.42 20.68 -8.80
N SER A 10 1.86 20.88 -10.03
CA SER A 10 1.02 21.36 -11.13
C SER A 10 0.08 20.30 -11.72
N GLY A 11 -0.18 19.23 -11.01
CA GLY A 11 -1.20 18.25 -11.35
C GLY A 11 -0.82 17.21 -12.41
N ALA A 12 0.28 17.39 -13.16
CA ALA A 12 0.65 16.45 -14.21
C ALA A 12 2.16 16.16 -14.25
N TYR A 13 2.51 14.88 -14.48
CA TYR A 13 3.89 14.43 -14.72
C TYR A 13 3.89 13.13 -15.54
N VAL A 14 5.00 12.87 -16.23
CA VAL A 14 5.21 11.61 -16.95
C VAL A 14 6.28 10.79 -16.23
N LEU A 15 5.98 9.53 -15.94
CA LEU A 15 6.96 8.54 -15.53
C LEU A 15 7.49 7.84 -16.77
N GLN A 16 8.81 7.79 -16.94
CA GLN A 16 9.46 7.06 -18.03
C GLN A 16 10.27 5.89 -17.49
N GLY A 17 10.09 4.72 -18.09
CA GLY A 17 10.76 3.49 -17.69
C GLY A 17 10.25 2.29 -18.49
N ARG A 18 10.59 1.09 -18.04
CA ARG A 18 9.95 -0.11 -18.56
C ARG A 18 8.55 -0.23 -17.95
N VAL A 19 7.52 -0.20 -18.76
CA VAL A 19 6.13 -0.25 -18.27
C VAL A 19 5.52 -1.63 -18.49
N VAL A 20 4.93 -2.18 -17.45
CA VAL A 20 4.16 -3.43 -17.47
C VAL A 20 2.71 -3.09 -17.14
N PRO A 21 1.85 -2.81 -18.13
CA PRO A 21 0.51 -2.30 -17.89
C PRO A 21 -0.48 -3.35 -17.33
N MET A 22 -0.11 -4.64 -17.41
CA MET A 22 -0.95 -5.78 -16.98
C MET A 22 -2.32 -5.84 -17.67
N THR A 23 -2.40 -5.39 -18.92
CA THR A 23 -3.62 -5.44 -19.74
C THR A 23 -3.78 -6.74 -20.50
N GLY A 24 -2.74 -7.54 -20.60
CA GLY A 24 -2.71 -8.85 -21.27
C GLY A 24 -1.39 -9.59 -21.01
N GLU A 25 -1.30 -10.82 -21.49
CA GLU A 25 -0.07 -11.60 -21.46
C GLU A 25 0.99 -10.92 -22.36
N ALA A 26 2.16 -10.69 -21.82
CA ALA A 26 3.32 -10.12 -22.51
C ALA A 26 3.24 -8.64 -22.92
N ASP A 27 2.32 -7.86 -22.44
CA ASP A 27 2.25 -6.41 -22.70
C ASP A 27 3.34 -5.66 -21.93
N VAL A 28 4.58 -5.73 -22.42
CA VAL A 28 5.71 -5.01 -21.83
C VAL A 28 6.21 -3.95 -22.80
N ILE A 29 6.22 -2.70 -22.34
CA ILE A 29 6.73 -1.55 -23.10
C ILE A 29 8.11 -1.23 -22.54
N ASN A 30 9.19 -1.60 -23.25
CA ASN A 30 10.56 -1.47 -22.74
C ASN A 30 11.00 -0.01 -22.50
N GLN A 31 10.51 0.92 -23.31
CA GLN A 31 10.68 2.36 -23.14
C GLN A 31 9.29 3.00 -23.12
N GLY A 32 8.62 2.82 -21.99
CA GLY A 32 7.26 3.25 -21.82
C GLY A 32 7.13 4.55 -21.01
N HIS A 33 5.99 5.15 -21.17
CA HIS A 33 5.61 6.40 -20.52
C HIS A 33 4.26 6.25 -19.87
N VAL A 34 4.11 6.81 -18.68
CA VAL A 34 2.84 6.87 -17.96
C VAL A 34 2.58 8.32 -17.59
N LEU A 35 1.56 8.92 -18.19
CA LEU A 35 1.08 10.26 -17.81
C LEU A 35 0.15 10.14 -16.62
N VAL A 36 0.54 10.78 -15.56
CA VAL A 36 -0.31 10.99 -14.38
C VAL A 36 -0.75 12.44 -14.35
N LYS A 37 -2.03 12.68 -14.22
CA LYS A 37 -2.61 14.01 -14.12
C LYS A 37 -3.72 14.01 -13.08
N ASP A 38 -3.68 14.97 -12.18
CA ASP A 38 -4.66 15.12 -11.09
C ASP A 38 -4.85 13.82 -10.27
N GLY A 39 -3.75 13.07 -10.07
CA GLY A 39 -3.77 11.80 -9.34
C GLY A 39 -4.29 10.59 -10.11
N MET A 40 -4.63 10.76 -11.40
CA MET A 40 -5.13 9.69 -12.27
C MET A 40 -4.14 9.36 -13.38
N ILE A 41 -4.08 8.09 -13.78
CA ILE A 41 -3.36 7.68 -14.99
C ILE A 41 -4.21 8.09 -16.18
N GLU A 42 -3.71 9.05 -16.96
CA GLU A 42 -4.41 9.58 -18.15
C GLU A 42 -4.03 8.83 -19.41
N ALA A 43 -2.75 8.47 -19.57
CA ALA A 43 -2.27 7.74 -20.75
C ALA A 43 -1.05 6.87 -20.44
N VAL A 44 -0.90 5.79 -21.20
CA VAL A 44 0.27 4.92 -21.24
C VAL A 44 0.64 4.69 -22.70
N TRP A 45 1.95 4.89 -23.05
CA TRP A 45 2.42 4.72 -24.41
C TRP A 45 3.88 4.28 -24.49
N GLY A 46 4.29 3.82 -25.66
CA GLY A 46 5.68 3.50 -26.00
C GLY A 46 6.37 4.64 -26.74
N ASP A 47 6.70 4.40 -28.01
CA ASP A 47 7.50 5.35 -28.82
C ASP A 47 6.70 6.57 -29.29
N THR A 48 5.38 6.44 -29.45
CA THR A 48 4.54 7.49 -30.04
C THR A 48 3.56 8.03 -29.00
N VAL A 49 3.63 9.31 -28.75
CA VAL A 49 2.68 10.02 -27.88
C VAL A 49 1.29 9.98 -28.54
N PRO A 50 0.25 9.59 -27.81
CA PRO A 50 -1.13 9.65 -28.33
C PRO A 50 -1.52 11.06 -28.74
N SER A 51 -2.28 11.19 -29.85
CA SER A 51 -2.60 12.47 -30.47
C SER A 51 -3.46 13.41 -29.60
N ASP A 52 -4.15 12.84 -28.62
CA ASP A 52 -5.01 13.53 -27.65
C ASP A 52 -4.24 13.97 -26.39
N VAL A 53 -2.99 13.53 -26.22
CA VAL A 53 -2.16 13.85 -25.06
C VAL A 53 -1.40 15.15 -25.28
N GLN A 54 -1.55 16.07 -24.34
CA GLN A 54 -0.84 17.36 -24.32
C GLN A 54 0.26 17.33 -23.26
N LEU A 55 1.52 17.49 -23.69
CA LEU A 55 2.69 17.42 -22.81
C LEU A 55 3.40 18.78 -22.60
N THR A 56 2.74 19.89 -22.97
CA THR A 56 3.34 21.22 -22.82
C THR A 56 3.63 21.50 -21.34
N ASN A 57 4.91 21.71 -21.01
CA ASN A 57 5.38 21.95 -19.64
C ASN A 57 5.13 20.80 -18.63
N VAL A 58 4.87 19.59 -19.12
CA VAL A 58 4.73 18.41 -18.26
C VAL A 58 6.13 17.82 -17.99
N PRO A 59 6.59 17.74 -16.72
CA PRO A 59 7.89 17.16 -16.39
C PRO A 59 7.92 15.66 -16.64
N VAL A 60 9.07 15.17 -17.12
CA VAL A 60 9.33 13.74 -17.31
C VAL A 60 10.29 13.27 -16.24
N LEU A 61 9.88 12.28 -15.46
CA LEU A 61 10.63 11.65 -14.39
C LEU A 61 11.19 10.31 -14.87
N GLN A 62 12.51 10.23 -14.98
CA GLN A 62 13.20 8.99 -15.32
C GLN A 62 13.21 8.07 -14.09
N THR A 63 12.51 6.95 -14.16
CA THR A 63 12.45 5.99 -13.04
C THR A 63 13.68 5.10 -12.99
N ASN A 64 14.34 4.89 -14.13
CA ASN A 64 15.42 3.91 -14.30
C ASN A 64 15.05 2.50 -13.82
N GLY A 65 13.76 2.19 -13.84
CA GLY A 65 13.21 0.95 -13.32
C GLY A 65 12.01 0.45 -14.12
N THR A 66 11.31 -0.51 -13.53
CA THR A 66 10.07 -1.04 -14.09
C THR A 66 8.87 -0.45 -13.34
N ILE A 67 7.91 0.04 -14.12
CA ILE A 67 6.68 0.64 -13.62
C ILE A 67 5.57 -0.42 -13.72
N TYR A 68 4.98 -0.75 -12.60
CA TYR A 68 3.82 -1.64 -12.49
C TYR A 68 2.61 -0.86 -11.96
N PRO A 69 1.38 -1.30 -12.25
CA PRO A 69 0.22 -0.89 -11.48
C PRO A 69 0.42 -1.21 -10.00
N GLY A 70 -0.08 -0.37 -9.13
CA GLY A 70 -0.06 -0.64 -7.70
C GLY A 70 -0.85 -1.92 -7.38
N MET A 71 -0.32 -2.74 -6.48
CA MET A 71 -1.00 -3.94 -6.02
C MET A 71 -2.19 -3.58 -5.12
N LEU A 72 -3.25 -4.37 -5.22
CA LEU A 72 -4.41 -4.27 -4.38
C LEU A 72 -4.35 -5.37 -3.31
N ASP A 73 -4.31 -4.98 -2.06
CA ASP A 73 -4.43 -5.92 -0.94
C ASP A 73 -5.92 -6.10 -0.62
N LEU A 74 -6.47 -7.23 -0.99
CA LEU A 74 -7.91 -7.48 -0.92
C LEU A 74 -8.42 -7.81 0.49
N HIS A 75 -7.52 -7.97 1.47
CA HIS A 75 -7.91 -8.13 2.87
C HIS A 75 -6.74 -7.87 3.80
N ASN A 76 -6.65 -6.65 4.30
CA ASN A 76 -5.61 -6.29 5.24
C ASN A 76 -6.11 -5.25 6.24
N HIS A 77 -6.13 -5.63 7.49
CA HIS A 77 -6.36 -4.69 8.58
C HIS A 77 -5.05 -3.97 8.91
N LEU A 78 -4.73 -2.94 8.15
CA LEU A 78 -3.46 -2.21 8.20
C LEU A 78 -3.03 -1.83 9.61
N HIS A 79 -3.95 -1.46 10.47
CA HIS A 79 -3.68 -1.06 11.84
C HIS A 79 -3.06 -2.17 12.73
N TYR A 80 -3.03 -3.43 12.28
CA TYR A 80 -2.27 -4.48 12.94
C TYR A 80 -0.79 -4.53 12.51
N ASN A 81 -0.42 -3.88 11.43
CA ASN A 81 0.93 -3.94 10.87
C ASN A 81 1.92 -2.94 11.52
N GLN A 82 1.50 -2.24 12.56
CA GLN A 82 2.35 -1.32 13.32
C GLN A 82 3.36 -2.05 14.22
N ALA A 83 3.01 -3.27 14.65
CA ALA A 83 3.91 -4.08 15.46
C ALA A 83 5.16 -4.47 14.65
N PRO A 84 6.33 -4.55 15.29
CA PRO A 84 7.51 -5.09 14.64
C PRO A 84 7.24 -6.52 14.19
N VAL A 85 7.93 -6.93 13.12
CA VAL A 85 7.91 -8.32 12.68
C VAL A 85 8.41 -9.18 13.84
N TRP A 86 7.61 -10.10 14.27
CA TRP A 86 7.90 -10.99 15.38
C TRP A 86 7.75 -12.45 14.94
N GLU A 87 8.66 -13.27 15.43
CA GLU A 87 8.61 -14.69 15.12
C GLU A 87 7.58 -15.37 16.02
N MET A 88 6.47 -15.74 15.45
CA MET A 88 5.50 -16.59 16.13
C MET A 88 5.78 -18.05 15.78
N THR A 89 6.16 -18.81 16.79
CA THR A 89 6.50 -20.23 16.68
C THR A 89 5.52 -21.08 15.84
N PRO A 90 4.22 -20.81 15.84
CA PRO A 90 3.25 -21.57 15.06
C PRO A 90 3.28 -21.34 13.55
N HIS A 91 3.92 -20.28 13.07
CA HIS A 91 4.13 -20.06 11.65
C HIS A 91 5.41 -20.74 11.13
N LEU A 92 6.15 -21.38 12.02
CA LEU A 92 7.33 -22.12 11.65
C LEU A 92 6.99 -23.51 11.10
N PRO A 93 7.91 -24.09 10.31
CA PRO A 93 7.65 -25.30 9.56
C PRO A 93 7.29 -26.50 10.42
N GLU A 94 6.84 -27.52 9.81
CA GLU A 94 6.15 -28.75 10.25
C GLU A 94 6.58 -29.38 11.59
N ASN A 95 7.80 -29.16 12.03
CA ASN A 95 8.34 -29.80 13.23
C ASN A 95 7.75 -29.30 14.55
N ASN A 96 7.11 -28.15 14.58
CA ASN A 96 6.49 -27.57 15.76
C ASN A 96 4.96 -27.58 15.74
N ARG A 97 4.38 -28.18 14.72
CA ARG A 97 2.94 -28.32 14.60
C ARG A 97 2.28 -29.08 15.76
N ASN A 98 3.03 -29.90 16.47
CA ASN A 98 2.48 -30.77 17.53
C ASN A 98 2.23 -30.05 18.86
N GLN A 99 2.85 -28.93 19.12
CA GLN A 99 2.64 -28.18 20.34
C GLN A 99 1.57 -27.10 20.20
N TRP A 100 1.42 -26.56 18.98
CA TRP A 100 0.41 -25.59 18.58
C TRP A 100 -0.24 -25.94 17.25
N GLY A 101 0.00 -27.13 16.71
CA GLY A 101 -0.73 -27.80 15.66
C GLY A 101 -0.67 -27.21 14.26
N GLY A 102 0.01 -26.11 14.05
CA GLY A 102 -0.31 -25.26 12.92
C GLY A 102 -1.76 -24.79 13.05
N TYR A 103 -2.08 -23.66 12.48
CA TYR A 103 -3.44 -23.16 12.54
C TYR A 103 -4.25 -23.64 11.33
N ASN A 104 -5.42 -24.21 11.57
CA ASN A 104 -6.34 -24.57 10.50
C ASN A 104 -7.06 -23.37 9.92
N ASN A 105 -7.14 -22.28 10.69
CA ASN A 105 -7.81 -21.06 10.28
C ASN A 105 -7.36 -19.87 11.12
N ARG A 106 -7.74 -18.67 10.66
CA ARG A 106 -7.38 -17.40 11.30
C ARG A 106 -7.88 -17.21 12.73
N TYR A 107 -8.86 -18.00 13.17
CA TYR A 107 -9.43 -17.83 14.51
C TYR A 107 -8.60 -18.54 15.58
N GLU A 108 -7.76 -19.48 15.19
CA GLU A 108 -6.95 -20.27 16.13
C GLU A 108 -5.69 -19.54 16.57
N TRP A 109 -4.98 -18.85 15.67
CA TRP A 109 -3.73 -18.18 15.99
C TRP A 109 -3.87 -17.05 17.03
N LYS A 110 -4.99 -16.35 17.04
CA LYS A 110 -5.27 -15.31 18.04
C LYS A 110 -5.41 -15.85 19.47
N ASN A 111 -5.60 -17.15 19.64
CA ASN A 111 -5.68 -17.81 20.94
C ASN A 111 -4.30 -18.17 21.50
N HIS A 112 -3.24 -17.97 20.71
CA HIS A 112 -1.88 -18.15 21.20
C HIS A 112 -1.62 -17.17 22.35
N PRO A 113 -1.00 -17.63 23.48
CA PRO A 113 -0.74 -16.77 24.64
C PRO A 113 0.01 -15.48 24.29
N ASP A 114 1.01 -15.58 23.41
CA ASP A 114 1.83 -14.45 23.00
C ASP A 114 1.10 -13.44 22.11
N TYR A 115 -0.01 -13.81 21.48
CA TYR A 115 -0.73 -12.91 20.60
C TYR A 115 -1.21 -11.65 21.31
N SER A 116 -1.77 -11.81 22.49
CA SER A 116 -2.23 -10.67 23.28
C SER A 116 -1.07 -9.77 23.69
N GLU A 117 0.03 -10.35 24.15
CA GLU A 117 1.17 -9.59 24.68
C GLU A 117 1.99 -8.92 23.58
N GLN A 118 2.16 -9.58 22.44
CA GLN A 118 3.07 -9.12 21.40
C GLN A 118 2.37 -8.38 20.25
N VAL A 119 1.06 -8.55 20.09
CA VAL A 119 0.29 -7.90 19.01
C VAL A 119 -0.77 -6.96 19.56
N THR A 120 -1.73 -7.50 20.34
CA THR A 120 -2.90 -6.73 20.73
C THR A 120 -2.55 -5.58 21.68
N LYS A 121 -1.80 -5.86 22.73
CA LYS A 121 -1.43 -4.83 23.72
C LYS A 121 -0.53 -3.74 23.14
N PRO A 122 0.55 -4.04 22.41
CA PRO A 122 1.33 -2.99 21.75
C PRO A 122 0.52 -2.15 20.78
N LYS A 123 -0.36 -2.78 19.99
CA LYS A 123 -1.28 -2.05 19.13
C LYS A 123 -2.14 -1.08 19.93
N MET A 124 -2.77 -1.53 21.00
CA MET A 124 -3.64 -0.70 21.82
C MET A 124 -2.90 0.46 22.50
N LEU A 125 -1.65 0.25 22.90
CA LEU A 125 -0.83 1.31 23.50
C LEU A 125 -0.53 2.44 22.52
N VAL A 126 -0.24 2.11 21.27
CA VAL A 126 0.09 3.11 20.24
C VAL A 126 -1.17 3.77 19.71
N HIS A 127 -2.19 2.97 19.43
CA HIS A 127 -3.36 3.38 18.68
C HIS A 127 -4.41 4.11 19.52
N SER A 128 -4.75 3.58 20.67
CA SER A 128 -5.88 4.07 21.49
C SER A 128 -5.59 4.15 22.98
N GLY A 129 -4.33 4.00 23.34
CA GLY A 129 -3.93 4.03 24.73
C GLY A 129 -3.87 5.45 25.31
N PRO A 130 -4.07 5.60 26.61
CA PRO A 130 -4.07 6.90 27.26
C PRO A 130 -2.69 7.58 27.28
N TYR A 131 -1.64 6.89 26.84
CA TYR A 131 -0.26 7.35 26.98
C TYR A 131 0.31 8.00 25.73
N TRP A 132 -0.03 7.52 24.54
CA TRP A 132 0.66 7.98 23.32
C TRP A 132 -0.25 8.63 22.30
N ASN A 133 -1.47 8.20 22.16
CA ASN A 133 -2.45 8.78 21.21
C ASN A 133 -1.84 9.11 19.83
N MET A 134 -1.10 8.12 19.28
CA MET A 134 -0.35 8.26 18.03
C MET A 134 -1.04 7.53 16.87
N GLU A 135 -2.34 7.53 16.87
CA GLU A 135 -3.16 6.80 15.92
C GLU A 135 -2.88 7.23 14.47
N SER A 136 -2.89 8.53 14.24
CA SER A 136 -2.64 9.11 12.90
C SER A 136 -1.23 8.82 12.40
N GLU A 137 -0.23 8.99 13.26
CA GLU A 137 1.17 8.75 12.92
C GLU A 137 1.44 7.26 12.67
N ALA A 138 0.84 6.38 13.49
CA ALA A 138 0.93 4.95 13.30
C ALA A 138 0.31 4.52 11.97
N MET A 139 -0.85 5.06 11.62
CA MET A 139 -1.49 4.75 10.34
C MET A 139 -0.65 5.23 9.16
N LYS A 140 -0.15 6.44 9.17
CA LYS A 140 0.76 6.95 8.13
C LYS A 140 2.01 6.08 7.96
N TYR A 141 2.59 5.63 9.07
CA TYR A 141 3.73 4.73 9.05
C TYR A 141 3.39 3.39 8.39
N ILE A 142 2.25 2.81 8.72
CA ILE A 142 1.80 1.52 8.20
C ILE A 142 1.45 1.63 6.72
N GLU A 143 0.74 2.67 6.32
CA GLU A 143 0.43 2.94 4.92
C GLU A 143 1.70 3.14 4.11
N MET A 144 2.70 3.84 4.65
CA MET A 144 4.01 3.99 4.01
C MET A 144 4.70 2.62 3.83
N LYS A 145 4.65 1.74 4.83
CA LYS A 145 5.16 0.36 4.70
C LYS A 145 4.47 -0.40 3.58
N SER A 146 3.14 -0.26 3.48
CA SER A 146 2.35 -0.89 2.42
C SER A 146 2.76 -0.37 1.03
N LEU A 147 2.85 0.94 0.88
CA LEU A 147 3.28 1.59 -0.37
C LEU A 147 4.68 1.20 -0.80
N VAL A 148 5.63 1.17 0.13
CA VAL A 148 7.01 0.71 -0.13
C VAL A 148 7.02 -0.76 -0.55
N GLY A 149 6.10 -1.58 -0.04
CA GLY A 149 5.87 -2.96 -0.47
C GLY A 149 5.14 -3.10 -1.80
N GLY A 150 4.69 -1.99 -2.40
CA GLY A 150 4.00 -1.96 -3.70
C GLY A 150 2.48 -2.06 -3.64
N ALA A 151 1.87 -2.21 -2.46
CA ALA A 151 0.43 -2.18 -2.31
C ALA A 151 -0.06 -0.72 -2.15
N THR A 152 -0.82 -0.25 -3.12
CA THR A 152 -1.31 1.13 -3.18
C THR A 152 -2.76 1.28 -2.73
N ALA A 153 -3.44 0.17 -2.56
CA ALA A 153 -4.79 0.11 -2.04
C ALA A 153 -5.00 -1.14 -1.20
N ALA A 154 -5.84 -1.04 -0.20
CA ALA A 154 -6.17 -2.16 0.68
C ALA A 154 -7.67 -2.17 1.01
N GLN A 155 -8.20 -3.37 1.21
CA GLN A 155 -9.52 -3.60 1.80
C GLN A 155 -9.34 -4.03 3.26
N GLY A 156 -10.22 -3.60 4.13
CA GLY A 156 -10.19 -3.91 5.57
C GLY A 156 -9.69 -2.73 6.40
N GLY A 157 -10.00 -1.54 5.96
CA GLY A 157 -9.78 -0.31 6.71
C GLY A 157 -10.45 -0.33 8.08
N PRO A 158 -10.18 0.65 8.92
CA PRO A 158 -10.84 0.75 10.22
C PRO A 158 -12.36 0.86 10.02
N SER A 159 -13.08 0.20 10.89
CA SER A 159 -14.54 0.10 10.83
C SER A 159 -15.26 1.38 11.24
N ASN A 160 -14.52 2.40 11.65
CA ASN A 160 -15.09 3.67 12.07
C ASN A 160 -14.95 4.71 10.96
N PRO A 161 -16.05 5.23 10.39
CA PRO A 161 -16.02 6.22 9.32
C PRO A 161 -15.44 7.57 9.74
N ASP A 162 -15.35 7.86 11.05
CA ASP A 162 -14.75 9.08 11.56
C ASP A 162 -13.21 9.01 11.61
N ASP A 163 -12.62 7.88 11.27
CA ASP A 163 -11.19 7.69 11.22
C ASP A 163 -10.61 8.30 9.92
N SER A 164 -10.64 9.62 9.82
CA SER A 164 -10.15 10.38 8.66
C SER A 164 -8.67 10.13 8.32
N TYR A 165 -7.92 9.55 9.25
CA TYR A 165 -6.52 9.15 9.05
C TYR A 165 -6.35 7.90 8.17
N ALA A 166 -7.41 7.15 7.96
CA ALA A 166 -7.36 5.87 7.24
C ALA A 166 -7.21 5.99 5.72
N THR A 167 -7.19 7.20 5.18
CA THR A 167 -7.18 7.45 3.72
C THR A 167 -6.10 8.43 3.31
N VAL A 168 -5.05 8.58 4.11
CA VAL A 168 -4.08 9.67 3.90
C VAL A 168 -3.07 9.37 2.80
N LEU A 169 -2.58 8.14 2.71
CA LEU A 169 -1.51 7.76 1.78
C LEU A 169 -1.90 6.62 0.85
N SER A 170 -2.54 5.58 1.36
CA SER A 170 -3.01 4.46 0.54
C SER A 170 -4.53 4.52 0.38
N ARG A 171 -5.01 4.05 -0.77
CA ARG A 171 -6.44 4.07 -1.05
C ARG A 171 -7.15 2.99 -0.24
N ASN A 172 -8.18 3.37 0.49
CA ASN A 172 -9.11 2.40 1.07
C ASN A 172 -10.15 2.01 0.02
N ILE A 173 -10.20 0.71 -0.34
CA ILE A 173 -11.13 0.21 -1.37
C ILE A 173 -12.57 0.32 -0.89
N GLU A 174 -12.83 0.12 0.39
CA GLU A 174 -14.18 0.21 0.96
C GLU A 174 -14.72 1.63 0.89
N ASP A 175 -13.89 2.60 1.25
CA ASP A 175 -14.23 4.02 1.18
C ASP A 175 -14.55 4.45 -0.25
N TYR A 176 -13.70 4.04 -1.19
CA TYR A 176 -13.82 4.40 -2.59
C TYR A 176 -15.07 3.79 -3.26
N ASN A 177 -15.35 2.53 -2.97
CA ASN A 177 -16.42 1.80 -3.65
C ASN A 177 -17.76 1.86 -2.92
N PHE A 178 -17.77 2.09 -1.63
CA PHE A 178 -18.96 1.99 -0.79
C PHE A 178 -19.32 3.29 -0.07
N GLY A 179 -18.60 4.37 -0.34
CA GLY A 179 -18.88 5.69 0.19
C GLY A 179 -18.72 5.78 1.72
N ARG A 180 -17.75 5.06 2.24
CA ARG A 180 -17.40 5.09 3.67
C ARG A 180 -16.14 5.87 3.91
#